data_a6246a26d55b6b0e7a7318249ff47aa1
#
_entry.id   a6246a26d55b6b0e7a7318249ff47aa1
#
_cell.length_a   1.000
_cell.length_b   1.000
_cell.length_c   1.000
_cell.angle_alpha   90.00
_cell.angle_beta   90.00
_cell.angle_gamma   90.00
#
_symmetry.space_group_name_H-M   'P 1'
#
loop_
_entity.id
_entity.type
_entity.pdbx_description
1 polymer ?
#
loop_
_entity_poly.entity_id
_entity_poly.type
_entity_poly.pdbx_seq_one_letter_code
_entity_poly.pdbx_strand_id
1 'polypeptide(L)'
;MCDKRFTFAYIFAAVEPGTDNAFALVLPYVNTQAMQEFLDRFAETIAQDEHVALVLDQAGWHGSDALIVPVNVTLVPLPPYSPELNPVERVWLYLKERFLSHRLLADYEAIADAACRAWNRLVADTGRITLLASYPWILKVKP
;
A
#
# COMPACT_ATOMS: atom_id res chain seq x y z
N MET A 1 20.95 -6.08 29.36
CA MET A 1 21.29 -6.61 28.03
C MET A 1 20.52 -5.86 26.97
N CYS A 2 21.24 -5.29 26.05
CA CYS A 2 20.61 -4.53 24.99
C CYS A 2 20.05 -5.49 23.93
N ASP A 3 18.74 -5.51 23.78
CA ASP A 3 18.11 -6.27 22.73
C ASP A 3 18.27 -5.48 21.43
N LYS A 4 19.11 -5.98 20.52
CA LYS A 4 19.36 -5.33 19.24
C LYS A 4 18.46 -5.80 18.13
N ARG A 5 17.32 -6.40 18.46
CA ARG A 5 16.39 -6.80 17.44
C ARG A 5 15.81 -5.58 16.74
N PHE A 6 15.91 -5.60 15.42
CA PHE A 6 15.27 -4.56 14.61
C PHE A 6 13.77 -4.80 14.60
N THR A 7 13.04 -3.76 14.92
CA THR A 7 11.58 -3.81 14.86
C THR A 7 11.13 -3.14 13.57
N PHE A 8 10.30 -3.82 12.80
CA PHE A 8 9.79 -3.33 11.53
C PHE A 8 8.27 -3.27 11.54
N ALA A 9 7.76 -2.28 10.87
CA ALA A 9 6.35 -2.23 10.48
C ALA A 9 6.30 -2.10 8.97
N TYR A 10 5.33 -2.76 8.37
CA TYR A 10 5.14 -2.75 6.93
C TYR A 10 3.81 -2.10 6.60
N ILE A 11 3.83 -1.15 5.68
CA ILE A 11 2.62 -0.49 5.22
C ILE A 11 2.23 -1.11 3.89
N PHE A 12 1.06 -1.72 3.86
CA PHE A 12 0.44 -2.19 2.63
C PHE A 12 -0.56 -1.14 2.21
N ALA A 13 -0.47 -0.66 0.97
CA ALA A 13 -1.40 0.37 0.52
C ALA A 13 -1.80 0.17 -0.93
N ALA A 14 -3.00 0.64 -1.23
CA ALA A 14 -3.51 0.75 -2.58
C ALA A 14 -3.98 2.18 -2.82
N VAL A 15 -3.73 2.68 -4.02
CA VAL A 15 -4.18 4.00 -4.46
C VAL A 15 -4.91 3.84 -5.80
N GLU A 16 -5.96 4.63 -6.00
CA GLU A 16 -6.67 4.67 -7.27
C GLU A 16 -6.17 5.89 -8.07
N PRO A 17 -5.45 5.67 -9.18
CA PRO A 17 -4.93 6.80 -9.97
C PRO A 17 -6.03 7.75 -10.43
N GLY A 18 -5.75 9.04 -10.38
CA GLY A 18 -6.69 10.08 -10.77
C GLY A 18 -7.71 10.44 -9.71
N THR A 19 -7.60 9.87 -8.51
CA THR A 19 -8.49 10.16 -7.38
C THR A 19 -7.69 10.25 -6.09
N ASP A 20 -8.37 10.65 -5.01
CA ASP A 20 -7.82 10.61 -3.65
C ASP A 20 -8.17 9.31 -2.92
N ASN A 21 -8.78 8.35 -3.60
CA ASN A 21 -9.13 7.08 -2.97
C ASN A 21 -7.88 6.26 -2.68
N ALA A 22 -7.74 5.89 -1.43
CA ALA A 22 -6.60 5.12 -0.97
C ALA A 22 -6.97 4.30 0.25
N PHE A 23 -6.29 3.18 0.41
CA PHE A 23 -6.46 2.30 1.56
C PHE A 23 -5.09 1.83 2.02
N ALA A 24 -4.86 1.78 3.33
CA ALA A 24 -3.61 1.27 3.88
C ALA A 24 -3.86 0.41 5.11
N LEU A 25 -2.96 -0.52 5.32
CA LEU A 25 -2.94 -1.38 6.49
C LEU A 25 -1.49 -1.53 6.96
N VAL A 26 -1.25 -1.36 8.26
CA VAL A 26 0.08 -1.52 8.84
C VAL A 26 0.14 -2.88 9.51
N LEU A 27 1.12 -3.69 9.12
CA LEU A 27 1.28 -5.07 9.59
C LEU A 27 2.71 -5.32 10.04
N PRO A 28 2.92 -6.27 10.97
CA PRO A 28 4.27 -6.57 11.46
C PRO A 28 5.09 -7.47 10.53
N TYR A 29 4.47 -8.07 9.52
CA TYR A 29 5.13 -9.02 8.63
C TYR A 29 4.79 -8.75 7.17
N VAL A 30 5.71 -9.17 6.28
CA VAL A 30 5.48 -9.27 4.83
C VAL A 30 5.48 -10.74 4.48
N ASN A 31 4.30 -11.34 4.38
CA ASN A 31 4.14 -12.75 4.05
C ASN A 31 2.75 -12.97 3.44
N THR A 32 2.45 -14.22 3.10
CA THR A 32 1.16 -14.57 2.49
C THR A 32 -0.01 -14.25 3.42
N GLN A 33 0.13 -14.48 4.73
CA GLN A 33 -0.92 -14.15 5.70
C GLN A 33 -1.18 -12.65 5.77
N ALA A 34 -0.12 -11.85 5.77
CA ALA A 34 -0.25 -10.39 5.79
C ALA A 34 -0.94 -9.90 4.53
N MET A 35 -0.56 -10.43 3.36
CA MET A 35 -1.22 -10.09 2.11
C MET A 35 -2.69 -10.51 2.09
N GLN A 36 -2.99 -11.68 2.66
CA GLN A 36 -4.38 -12.13 2.77
C GLN A 36 -5.20 -11.17 3.63
N GLU A 37 -4.65 -10.73 4.76
CA GLU A 37 -5.32 -9.76 5.62
C GLU A 37 -5.56 -8.45 4.89
N PHE A 38 -4.56 -7.98 4.15
CA PHE A 38 -4.70 -6.77 3.35
C PHE A 38 -5.80 -6.91 2.30
N LEU A 39 -5.81 -8.01 1.55
CA LEU A 39 -6.81 -8.23 0.51
C LEU A 39 -8.22 -8.31 1.07
N ASP A 40 -8.40 -9.01 2.19
CA ASP A 40 -9.71 -9.17 2.82
C ASP A 40 -10.25 -7.82 3.30
N ARG A 41 -9.39 -7.03 3.96
CA ARG A 41 -9.77 -5.69 4.45
C ARG A 41 -10.00 -4.72 3.30
N PHE A 42 -9.17 -4.77 2.28
CA PHE A 42 -9.34 -3.94 1.10
C PHE A 42 -10.65 -4.25 0.38
N ALA A 43 -10.97 -5.53 0.23
CA ALA A 43 -12.20 -5.95 -0.42
C ALA A 43 -13.46 -5.42 0.28
N GLU A 44 -13.41 -5.27 1.60
CA GLU A 44 -14.51 -4.70 2.38
C GLU A 44 -14.76 -3.23 2.05
N THR A 45 -13.77 -2.52 1.53
CA THR A 45 -13.91 -1.10 1.17
C THR A 45 -14.51 -0.88 -0.21
N ILE A 46 -14.62 -1.94 -1.02
CA ILE A 46 -15.11 -1.86 -2.39
C ILE A 46 -16.65 -1.91 -2.36
N ALA A 47 -17.29 -1.03 -3.13
CA ALA A 47 -18.74 -1.01 -3.23
C ALA A 47 -19.27 -2.34 -3.79
N GLN A 48 -20.47 -2.74 -3.38
CA GLN A 48 -21.04 -4.06 -3.64
C GLN A 48 -21.14 -4.39 -5.13
N ASP A 49 -21.35 -3.39 -5.97
CA ASP A 49 -21.51 -3.53 -7.41
C ASP A 49 -20.23 -3.24 -8.19
N GLU A 50 -19.11 -3.05 -7.50
CA GLU A 50 -17.83 -2.73 -8.13
C GLU A 50 -16.87 -3.91 -8.10
N HIS A 51 -16.00 -3.95 -9.10
CA HIS A 51 -14.89 -4.89 -9.18
C HIS A 51 -13.60 -4.11 -9.42
N VAL A 52 -12.55 -4.44 -8.66
CA VAL A 52 -11.27 -3.72 -8.72
C VAL A 52 -10.19 -4.58 -9.33
N ALA A 53 -9.47 -4.04 -10.30
CA ALA A 53 -8.21 -4.61 -10.76
C ALA A 53 -7.09 -3.99 -9.92
N LEU A 54 -6.46 -4.81 -9.09
CA LEU A 54 -5.38 -4.38 -8.21
C LEU A 54 -4.05 -4.69 -8.85
N VAL A 55 -3.36 -3.63 -9.27
CA VAL A 55 -2.04 -3.74 -9.88
C VAL A 55 -0.98 -3.79 -8.78
N LEU A 56 -0.07 -4.74 -8.85
CA LEU A 56 0.94 -4.94 -7.82
C LEU A 56 2.26 -5.46 -8.39
N ASP A 57 3.33 -5.24 -7.64
CA ASP A 57 4.64 -5.77 -8.00
C ASP A 57 4.69 -7.27 -7.82
N GLN A 58 5.55 -7.94 -8.59
CA GLN A 58 5.78 -9.37 -8.43
C GLN A 58 6.71 -9.61 -7.24
N ALA A 59 6.13 -9.95 -6.10
CA ALA A 59 6.86 -10.48 -4.95
C ALA A 59 6.61 -11.99 -4.87
N GLY A 60 7.50 -12.72 -4.22
CA GLY A 60 7.43 -14.18 -4.16
C GLY A 60 6.10 -14.72 -3.62
N TRP A 61 5.47 -14.00 -2.70
CA TRP A 61 4.20 -14.41 -2.09
C TRP A 61 2.99 -14.13 -2.98
N HIS A 62 3.12 -13.34 -4.06
CA HIS A 62 2.02 -13.07 -4.99
C HIS A 62 1.59 -14.29 -5.77
N GLY A 63 2.51 -15.24 -6.01
CA GLY A 63 2.21 -16.47 -6.72
C GLY A 63 1.84 -17.62 -5.82
N SER A 64 1.58 -17.37 -4.53
CA SER A 64 1.25 -18.42 -3.58
C SER A 64 -0.15 -18.98 -3.85
N ASP A 65 -0.27 -20.30 -3.98
CA ASP A 65 -1.55 -20.97 -4.10
C ASP A 65 -2.39 -20.88 -2.83
N ALA A 66 -1.76 -20.53 -1.71
CA ALA A 66 -2.45 -20.33 -0.44
C ALA A 66 -3.21 -19.01 -0.37
N LEU A 67 -2.94 -18.08 -1.30
CA LEU A 67 -3.59 -16.78 -1.32
C LEU A 67 -4.97 -16.91 -1.97
N ILE A 68 -6.01 -16.52 -1.21
CA ILE A 68 -7.39 -16.53 -1.70
C ILE A 68 -7.79 -15.11 -2.09
N VAL A 69 -7.92 -14.87 -3.39
CA VAL A 69 -8.27 -13.54 -3.89
C VAL A 69 -9.78 -13.32 -3.75
N PRO A 70 -10.22 -12.22 -3.10
CA PRO A 70 -11.66 -11.93 -2.99
C PRO A 70 -12.33 -11.85 -4.36
N VAL A 71 -13.61 -12.18 -4.41
CA VAL A 71 -14.36 -12.27 -5.68
C VAL A 71 -14.47 -10.93 -6.40
N ASN A 72 -14.38 -9.82 -5.67
CA ASN A 72 -14.48 -8.46 -6.22
C ASN A 72 -13.11 -7.85 -6.55
N VAL A 73 -12.04 -8.64 -6.51
CA VAL A 73 -10.68 -8.20 -6.80
C VAL A 73 -10.05 -9.11 -7.84
N THR A 74 -9.37 -8.50 -8.81
CA THR A 74 -8.48 -9.23 -9.73
C THR A 74 -7.08 -8.70 -9.54
N LEU A 75 -6.12 -9.60 -9.28
CA LEU A 75 -4.72 -9.22 -9.16
C LEU A 75 -4.09 -9.12 -10.54
N VAL A 76 -3.37 -8.03 -10.80
CA VAL A 76 -2.68 -7.78 -12.06
C VAL A 76 -1.21 -7.53 -11.74
N PRO A 77 -0.36 -8.56 -11.85
CA PRO A 77 1.07 -8.39 -11.58
C PRO A 77 1.73 -7.50 -12.63
N LEU A 78 2.58 -6.58 -12.17
CA LEU A 78 3.43 -5.80 -13.06
C LEU A 78 4.59 -6.66 -13.57
N PRO A 79 5.21 -6.28 -14.71
CA PRO A 79 6.43 -6.94 -15.18
C PRO A 79 7.53 -6.91 -14.10
N PRO A 80 8.40 -7.94 -14.05
CA PRO A 80 9.52 -7.93 -13.11
C PRO A 80 10.41 -6.70 -13.30
N TYR A 81 10.98 -6.21 -12.20
CA TYR A 81 11.92 -5.08 -12.20
C TYR A 81 11.36 -3.78 -12.76
N SER A 82 10.06 -3.55 -12.58
CA SER A 82 9.40 -2.34 -13.09
C SER A 82 8.66 -1.59 -11.99
N PRO A 83 9.31 -1.27 -10.84
CA PRO A 83 8.64 -0.57 -9.74
C PRO A 83 8.16 0.83 -10.14
N GLU A 84 8.81 1.47 -11.10
CA GLU A 84 8.42 2.78 -11.60
C GLU A 84 7.04 2.81 -12.26
N LEU A 85 6.51 1.64 -12.62
CA LEU A 85 5.15 1.53 -13.14
C LEU A 85 4.08 1.50 -12.06
N ASN A 86 4.49 1.38 -10.79
CA ASN A 86 3.55 1.29 -9.67
C ASN A 86 3.41 2.68 -9.01
N PRO A 87 2.25 3.35 -9.17
CA PRO A 87 2.08 4.71 -8.64
C PRO A 87 2.23 4.82 -7.12
N VAL A 88 2.03 3.74 -6.38
CA VAL A 88 2.16 3.74 -4.91
C VAL A 88 3.59 4.05 -4.45
N GLU A 89 4.59 3.80 -5.30
CA GLU A 89 5.99 4.07 -4.95
C GLU A 89 6.22 5.56 -4.67
N ARG A 90 5.55 6.44 -5.39
CA ARG A 90 5.63 7.89 -5.14
C ARG A 90 4.99 8.27 -3.81
N VAL A 91 3.94 7.56 -3.43
CA VAL A 91 3.28 7.76 -2.14
C VAL A 91 4.22 7.37 -1.00
N TRP A 92 4.94 6.23 -1.13
CA TRP A 92 5.92 5.80 -0.15
C TRP A 92 7.03 6.80 0.03
N LEU A 93 7.57 7.31 -1.07
CA LEU A 93 8.64 8.30 -1.03
C LEU A 93 8.18 9.57 -0.31
N TYR A 94 7.00 10.05 -0.61
CA TYR A 94 6.43 11.23 0.03
C TYR A 94 6.25 11.03 1.54
N LEU A 95 5.68 9.90 1.95
CA LEU A 95 5.49 9.59 3.37
C LEU A 95 6.81 9.52 4.11
N LYS A 96 7.77 8.83 3.51
CA LYS A 96 9.09 8.66 4.12
C LYS A 96 9.79 9.99 4.32
N GLU A 97 9.82 10.84 3.30
CA GLU A 97 10.53 12.11 3.36
C GLU A 97 9.81 13.15 4.21
N ARG A 98 8.49 13.19 4.14
CA ARG A 98 7.71 14.25 4.76
C ARG A 98 7.41 13.99 6.24
N PHE A 99 7.10 12.76 6.60
CA PHE A 99 6.55 12.46 7.92
C PHE A 99 7.39 11.50 8.77
N LEU A 100 8.20 10.65 8.13
CA LEU A 100 8.89 9.57 8.83
C LEU A 100 10.42 9.74 8.87
N SER A 101 10.95 10.73 8.18
CA SER A 101 12.41 10.98 8.16
C SER A 101 12.92 11.39 9.53
N HIS A 102 14.13 10.90 9.85
CA HIS A 102 14.88 11.30 11.04
C HIS A 102 14.19 10.98 12.36
N ARG A 103 13.27 10.03 12.39
CA ARG A 103 12.63 9.59 13.62
C ARG A 103 13.24 8.31 14.13
N LEU A 104 13.58 8.30 15.42
CA LEU A 104 13.94 7.09 16.14
C LEU A 104 12.71 6.62 16.91
N LEU A 105 12.28 5.39 16.64
CA LEU A 105 11.08 4.83 17.22
C LEU A 105 11.43 3.56 18.00
N ALA A 106 10.83 3.43 19.19
CA ALA A 106 11.27 2.45 20.17
C ALA A 106 10.81 1.02 19.86
N ASP A 107 9.60 0.85 19.33
CA ASP A 107 9.02 -0.46 19.14
C ASP A 107 8.01 -0.47 17.98
N TYR A 108 7.43 -1.64 17.74
CA TYR A 108 6.46 -1.82 16.66
C TYR A 108 5.26 -0.90 16.83
N GLU A 109 4.72 -0.77 18.04
CA GLU A 109 3.54 0.07 18.27
C GLU A 109 3.83 1.54 17.95
N ALA A 110 5.00 2.03 18.36
CA ALA A 110 5.41 3.40 18.04
C ALA A 110 5.58 3.60 16.53
N ILE A 111 6.16 2.64 15.85
CA ILE A 111 6.35 2.66 14.39
C ILE A 111 4.99 2.63 13.68
N ALA A 112 4.12 1.72 14.10
CA ALA A 112 2.78 1.58 13.53
C ALA A 112 1.95 2.85 13.74
N ASP A 113 1.99 3.43 14.93
CA ASP A 113 1.29 4.68 15.23
C ASP A 113 1.80 5.83 14.39
N ALA A 114 3.12 5.95 14.23
CA ALA A 114 3.72 6.99 13.40
C ALA A 114 3.30 6.83 11.94
N ALA A 115 3.32 5.60 11.43
CA ALA A 115 2.91 5.28 10.06
C ALA A 115 1.43 5.60 9.84
N CYS A 116 0.56 5.23 10.77
CA CYS A 116 -0.87 5.52 10.67
C CYS A 116 -1.15 7.01 10.70
N ARG A 117 -0.47 7.74 11.59
CA ARG A 117 -0.62 9.21 11.65
C ARG A 117 -0.13 9.88 10.37
N ALA A 118 1.01 9.42 9.84
CA ALA A 118 1.55 9.94 8.59
C ALA A 118 0.58 9.69 7.42
N TRP A 119 0.04 8.48 7.34
CA TRP A 119 -0.95 8.13 6.33
C TRP A 119 -2.20 9.00 6.45
N ASN A 120 -2.73 9.16 7.66
CA ASN A 120 -3.93 9.96 7.88
C ASN A 120 -3.70 11.42 7.50
N ARG A 121 -2.52 11.95 7.75
CA ARG A 121 -2.18 13.32 7.33
C ARG A 121 -2.11 13.45 5.82
N LEU A 122 -1.57 12.44 5.15
CA LEU A 122 -1.52 12.40 3.69
C LEU A 122 -2.93 12.38 3.09
N VAL A 123 -3.79 11.50 3.59
CA VAL A 123 -5.16 11.36 3.11
C VAL A 123 -5.98 12.61 3.36
N ALA A 124 -5.73 13.29 4.49
CA ALA A 124 -6.41 14.53 4.83
C ALA A 124 -6.02 15.72 3.93
N ASP A 125 -4.87 15.63 3.25
CA ASP A 125 -4.40 16.67 2.32
C ASP A 125 -5.06 16.45 0.97
N THR A 126 -6.21 17.08 0.77
CA THR A 126 -7.04 16.92 -0.43
C THR A 126 -6.25 17.15 -1.71
N GLY A 127 -6.31 16.21 -2.63
CA GLY A 127 -5.63 16.28 -3.92
C GLY A 127 -4.19 15.77 -3.91
N ARG A 128 -3.61 15.51 -2.73
CA ARG A 128 -2.20 15.08 -2.66
C ARG A 128 -1.99 13.69 -3.26
N ILE A 129 -2.83 12.74 -2.90
CA ILE A 129 -2.74 11.37 -3.44
C ILE A 129 -2.97 11.40 -4.95
N THR A 130 -3.96 12.17 -5.41
CA THR A 130 -4.24 12.33 -6.83
C THR A 130 -2.99 12.83 -7.55
N LEU A 131 -2.33 13.85 -7.01
CA LEU A 131 -1.12 14.41 -7.62
C LEU A 131 0.03 13.40 -7.66
N LEU A 132 0.26 12.67 -6.57
CA LEU A 132 1.37 11.73 -6.46
C LEU A 132 1.18 10.49 -7.35
N ALA A 133 -0.04 10.00 -7.49
CA ALA A 133 -0.33 8.73 -8.14
C ALA A 133 -0.83 8.86 -9.58
N SER A 134 -0.94 10.09 -10.12
CA SER A 134 -1.49 10.31 -11.46
C SER A 134 -0.37 10.40 -12.49
N TYR A 135 -0.02 9.28 -13.06
CA TYR A 135 0.92 9.23 -14.18
C TYR A 135 0.17 9.48 -15.49
N PRO A 136 0.77 10.23 -16.45
CA PRO A 136 0.10 10.46 -17.73
C PRO A 136 -0.30 9.19 -18.47
N TRP A 137 0.55 8.16 -18.45
CA TRP A 137 0.26 6.90 -19.15
C TRP A 137 -0.90 6.15 -18.50
N ILE A 138 -1.04 6.20 -17.18
CA ILE A 138 -2.08 5.46 -16.48
C ILE A 138 -3.45 6.12 -16.67
N LEU A 139 -3.48 7.44 -16.81
CA LEU A 139 -4.72 8.17 -17.07
C LEU A 139 -5.25 7.95 -18.49
N LYS A 140 -4.38 7.53 -19.41
CA LYS A 140 -4.77 7.24 -20.80
C LYS A 140 -5.44 5.88 -20.97
N VAL A 141 -5.40 5.03 -19.97
CA VAL A 141 -5.95 3.67 -20.03
C VAL A 141 -7.42 3.62 -19.63
N LYS A 142 -7.99 4.73 -19.22
CA LYS A 142 -9.42 4.78 -18.88
C LYS A 142 -10.26 4.54 -20.13
N PRO A 143 -11.20 3.59 -20.07
CA PRO A 143 -12.10 3.35 -21.18
C PRO A 143 -13.00 4.55 -21.44
#